data_05c0a5b8d6f52e301aa84adee82687e4
#
_entry.id   05c0a5b8d6f52e301aa84adee82687e4
#
_cell.length_a   1.000
_cell.length_b   1.000
_cell.length_c   1.000
_cell.angle_alpha   90.00
_cell.angle_beta   90.00
_cell.angle_gamma   90.00
#
_symmetry.space_group_name_H-M   'P 1'
#
loop_
_entity.id
_entity.type
_entity.pdbx_description
1 polymer ?
#
loop_
_entity_poly.entity_id
_entity_poly.type
_entity_poly.pdbx_seq_one_letter_code
_entity_poly.pdbx_strand_id
1 'polypeptide(L)'
;MSRPAEVSAAEPDRATSAFNRRLFLARTATITAAVAAGAAAAPVAASAWSGRTPKFNDAAYAKPRPEALADPTELTVAEAAWMIRYGKLKPADLVEAHLSRISAYDAVYQAFNTVLADQARAAAKAAGRRTPSTPLHGIPLAIKDNYWTQGVRTTANSYLFQDFVPPYDATAVARLKKAGAIVLGKTQMGPLATTRATTPDGRITTVNAWTPGNPATDPGGSSTGTATSVAGRMATSGTGTQTGGSITAPSNAQNLTGLKPTMGRVSLAGIIPLSYTRDHPGTLARDARDAAIMMTAMAGEDPADPRTQGLPEVPDLIGAATPVVSRGRCRVRTKVRVGVLPGYAADPARQAFLDALDKIDGISLADVPFPDQWDLLTGTEFNNVRLPERSEPFMPYLRSDLRGFGVSVTGWLQGALLGAGEFITGQRAKLLLLERVLEQVFAKCDVVVQTSPVPFDILGLPEIGFPIGFTAAGVPIGTILGGPPYEEDRLLSVVGAYQAVTDWHHRRPADPVAPAASARSLTAAGDRGRLTAEDVADQMQ
;
A
#
# COMPACT_ATOMS: atom_id res chain seq x y z
N MET A 1 3.22 -38.30 -63.22
CA MET A 1 4.40 -38.37 -62.37
C MET A 1 4.90 -36.93 -62.15
N SER A 2 4.57 -36.34 -61.07
CA SER A 2 5.11 -35.03 -60.62
C SER A 2 4.96 -34.99 -59.12
N ARG A 3 6.06 -34.93 -58.36
CA ARG A 3 6.10 -34.83 -56.91
C ARG A 3 5.68 -33.41 -56.47
N PRO A 4 4.97 -33.25 -55.36
CA PRO A 4 4.72 -31.95 -54.77
C PRO A 4 5.93 -31.47 -53.96
N ALA A 5 6.17 -30.14 -54.00
CA ALA A 5 7.25 -29.44 -53.33
C ALA A 5 7.02 -29.42 -51.81
N GLU A 6 8.09 -29.74 -51.05
CA GLU A 6 8.16 -29.56 -49.60
C GLU A 6 8.23 -28.06 -49.27
N VAL A 7 7.27 -27.57 -48.48
CA VAL A 7 7.30 -26.27 -47.85
C VAL A 7 8.05 -26.43 -46.53
N SER A 8 9.27 -25.87 -46.46
CA SER A 8 10.06 -25.75 -45.24
C SER A 8 9.35 -24.80 -44.25
N ALA A 9 8.87 -25.32 -43.15
CA ALA A 9 8.44 -24.53 -42.01
C ALA A 9 9.67 -24.08 -41.23
N ALA A 10 9.89 -22.76 -41.17
CA ALA A 10 10.90 -22.17 -40.31
C ALA A 10 10.48 -22.33 -38.85
N GLU A 11 11.30 -23.00 -38.04
CA GLU A 11 11.16 -23.11 -36.61
C GLU A 11 11.39 -21.71 -35.97
N PRO A 12 10.57 -21.29 -34.99
CA PRO A 12 10.86 -20.09 -34.23
C PRO A 12 12.00 -20.35 -33.24
N ASP A 13 12.98 -19.50 -33.28
CA ASP A 13 14.20 -19.48 -32.46
C ASP A 13 13.79 -19.41 -30.95
N ARG A 14 13.84 -20.56 -30.28
CA ARG A 14 13.68 -20.63 -28.82
C ARG A 14 15.02 -20.29 -28.18
N ALA A 15 15.20 -19.02 -27.87
CA ALA A 15 16.21 -18.59 -26.91
C ALA A 15 15.82 -19.15 -25.51
N THR A 16 16.16 -20.42 -25.26
CA THR A 16 16.13 -21.02 -23.92
C THR A 16 17.21 -20.34 -23.09
N SER A 17 16.80 -19.42 -22.18
CA SER A 17 17.69 -18.93 -21.15
C SER A 17 18.06 -20.11 -20.23
N ALA A 18 19.23 -20.70 -20.48
CA ALA A 18 19.76 -21.75 -19.64
C ALA A 18 19.88 -21.22 -18.19
N PHE A 19 19.12 -21.80 -17.27
CA PHE A 19 19.18 -21.51 -15.85
C PHE A 19 20.60 -21.75 -15.35
N ASN A 20 21.34 -20.68 -15.07
CA ASN A 20 22.74 -20.77 -14.67
C ASN A 20 22.86 -21.11 -13.18
N ARG A 21 22.96 -22.42 -12.86
CA ARG A 21 23.12 -22.95 -11.49
C ARG A 21 24.25 -22.29 -10.70
N ARG A 22 25.36 -21.94 -11.36
CA ARG A 22 26.50 -21.28 -10.68
C ARG A 22 26.15 -19.87 -10.24
N LEU A 23 25.40 -19.13 -11.05
CA LEU A 23 24.93 -17.78 -10.71
C LEU A 23 23.88 -17.82 -9.60
N PHE A 24 22.98 -18.82 -9.63
CA PHE A 24 21.98 -19.05 -8.58
C PHE A 24 22.66 -19.38 -7.24
N LEU A 25 23.61 -20.32 -7.21
CA LEU A 25 24.34 -20.71 -5.99
C LEU A 25 25.21 -19.57 -5.46
N ALA A 26 25.87 -18.79 -6.32
CA ALA A 26 26.65 -17.63 -5.90
C ALA A 26 25.75 -16.54 -5.27
N ARG A 27 24.57 -16.27 -5.85
CA ARG A 27 23.61 -15.32 -5.28
C ARG A 27 23.00 -15.82 -3.97
N THR A 28 22.72 -17.11 -3.85
CA THR A 28 22.22 -17.72 -2.61
C THR A 28 23.29 -17.67 -1.50
N ALA A 29 24.56 -17.93 -1.81
CA ALA A 29 25.66 -17.84 -0.84
C ALA A 29 25.87 -16.40 -0.34
N THR A 30 25.70 -15.39 -1.21
CA THR A 30 25.81 -13.96 -0.82
C THR A 30 24.68 -13.54 0.11
N ILE A 31 23.46 -14.04 -0.13
CA ILE A 31 22.29 -13.80 0.75
C ILE A 31 22.52 -14.48 2.11
N THR A 32 23.01 -15.72 2.14
CA THR A 32 23.29 -16.45 3.39
C THR A 32 24.40 -15.78 4.21
N ALA A 33 25.43 -15.25 3.57
CA ALA A 33 26.50 -14.51 4.25
C ALA A 33 26.02 -13.18 4.83
N ALA A 34 25.11 -12.47 4.15
CA ALA A 34 24.51 -11.22 4.66
C ALA A 34 23.57 -11.47 5.85
N VAL A 35 22.88 -12.61 5.90
CA VAL A 35 22.00 -13.02 7.01
C VAL A 35 22.81 -13.56 8.21
N ALA A 36 23.91 -14.27 7.97
CA ALA A 36 24.79 -14.77 9.03
C ALA A 36 25.63 -13.67 9.70
N ALA A 37 25.87 -12.55 9.03
CA ALA A 37 26.54 -11.37 9.55
C ALA A 37 25.55 -10.41 10.27
N GLY A 38 24.68 -10.92 11.12
CA GLY A 38 23.67 -10.18 11.89
C GLY A 38 24.19 -9.15 12.89
N ALA A 39 25.35 -8.58 12.63
CA ALA A 39 25.85 -7.36 13.28
C ALA A 39 26.82 -6.68 12.31
N ALA A 40 26.50 -5.46 11.92
CA ALA A 40 27.28 -4.60 11.05
C ALA A 40 27.26 -4.98 9.55
N ALA A 41 26.09 -4.91 8.92
CA ALA A 41 26.06 -4.44 7.54
C ALA A 41 26.63 -3.02 7.58
N ALA A 42 27.90 -2.87 7.13
CA ALA A 42 28.43 -1.55 6.81
C ALA A 42 27.35 -0.83 5.96
N PRO A 43 27.11 0.46 6.15
CA PRO A 43 26.17 1.18 5.31
C PRO A 43 26.63 0.91 3.87
N VAL A 44 25.84 0.17 3.11
CA VAL A 44 25.94 0.25 1.67
C VAL A 44 25.66 1.72 1.45
N ALA A 45 26.73 2.48 1.26
CA ALA A 45 26.66 3.89 0.96
C ALA A 45 25.57 3.98 -0.08
N ALA A 46 24.59 4.89 0.09
CA ALA A 46 23.54 5.11 -0.86
C ALA A 46 24.23 5.28 -2.21
N SER A 47 24.53 4.13 -2.83
CA SER A 47 25.25 4.03 -4.08
C SER A 47 24.37 4.82 -5.01
N ALA A 48 24.95 5.81 -5.67
CA ALA A 48 24.26 6.75 -6.51
C ALA A 48 23.27 5.96 -7.37
N TRP A 49 21.99 6.01 -6.95
CA TRP A 49 20.90 5.34 -7.66
C TRP A 49 20.90 5.86 -9.09
N SER A 50 21.37 5.02 -10.01
CA SER A 50 21.39 5.31 -11.46
C SER A 50 20.04 5.02 -12.12
N GLY A 51 19.02 4.68 -11.32
CA GLY A 51 17.67 4.42 -11.79
C GLY A 51 17.06 5.65 -12.45
N ARG A 52 16.30 5.42 -13.52
CA ARG A 52 15.60 6.46 -14.28
C ARG A 52 14.81 7.36 -13.32
N THR A 53 14.95 8.67 -13.50
CA THR A 53 14.14 9.66 -12.78
C THR A 53 12.66 9.41 -13.10
N PRO A 54 11.76 9.37 -12.10
CA PRO A 54 10.34 9.23 -12.34
C PRO A 54 9.85 10.29 -13.33
N LYS A 55 9.11 9.88 -14.36
CA LYS A 55 8.58 10.80 -15.35
C LYS A 55 7.18 11.26 -14.89
N PHE A 56 7.11 12.50 -14.44
CA PHE A 56 5.84 13.17 -14.21
C PHE A 56 5.43 13.94 -15.47
N ASN A 57 4.15 13.88 -15.82
CA ASN A 57 3.57 14.63 -16.94
C ASN A 57 2.61 15.71 -16.41
N ASP A 58 2.07 16.54 -17.31
CA ASP A 58 1.18 17.64 -16.93
C ASP A 58 -0.17 17.17 -16.32
N ALA A 59 -0.57 15.92 -16.55
CA ALA A 59 -1.75 15.35 -15.91
C ALA A 59 -1.60 15.21 -14.37
N ALA A 60 -0.38 15.31 -13.84
CA ALA A 60 -0.11 15.36 -12.40
C ALA A 60 -0.55 16.67 -11.72
N TYR A 61 -1.02 17.65 -12.48
CA TYR A 61 -1.43 18.95 -11.97
C TYR A 61 -2.89 19.20 -12.31
N ALA A 62 -3.73 19.43 -11.31
CA ALA A 62 -5.15 19.71 -11.49
C ALA A 62 -5.52 21.07 -10.90
N LYS A 63 -6.33 21.85 -11.61
CA LYS A 63 -6.93 23.04 -11.00
C LYS A 63 -7.76 22.61 -9.79
N PRO A 64 -7.63 23.33 -8.66
CA PRO A 64 -8.39 22.98 -7.46
C PRO A 64 -9.89 23.16 -7.71
N ARG A 65 -10.66 22.30 -7.06
CA ARG A 65 -12.11 22.43 -6.98
C ARG A 65 -12.46 23.69 -6.17
N PRO A 66 -13.55 24.40 -6.50
CA PRO A 66 -13.95 25.59 -5.77
C PRO A 66 -14.06 25.38 -4.26
N GLU A 67 -14.58 24.23 -3.83
CA GLU A 67 -14.77 23.86 -2.42
C GLU A 67 -13.44 23.71 -1.67
N ALA A 68 -12.37 23.30 -2.36
CA ALA A 68 -11.05 23.11 -1.77
C ALA A 68 -10.23 24.41 -1.64
N LEU A 69 -10.72 25.52 -2.18
CA LEU A 69 -9.98 26.80 -2.12
C LEU A 69 -10.06 27.48 -0.75
N ALA A 70 -11.10 27.18 0.04
CA ALA A 70 -11.30 27.79 1.35
C ALA A 70 -10.42 27.17 2.44
N ASP A 71 -10.04 25.90 2.29
CA ASP A 71 -9.23 25.15 3.24
C ASP A 71 -8.14 24.35 2.48
N PRO A 72 -6.84 24.71 2.63
CA PRO A 72 -5.76 23.99 1.95
C PRO A 72 -5.71 22.49 2.27
N THR A 73 -6.28 22.06 3.40
CA THR A 73 -6.31 20.64 3.79
C THR A 73 -7.32 19.82 2.99
N GLU A 74 -8.21 20.46 2.23
CA GLU A 74 -9.14 19.81 1.28
C GLU A 74 -8.49 19.47 -0.07
N LEU A 75 -7.36 20.11 -0.40
CA LEU A 75 -6.68 19.91 -1.68
C LEU A 75 -6.17 18.47 -1.81
N THR A 76 -6.35 17.89 -2.99
CA THR A 76 -5.65 16.67 -3.39
C THR A 76 -4.17 16.96 -3.65
N VAL A 77 -3.33 15.93 -3.83
CA VAL A 77 -1.92 16.13 -4.21
C VAL A 77 -1.82 16.90 -5.52
N ALA A 78 -2.62 16.53 -6.52
CA ALA A 78 -2.61 17.16 -7.83
C ALA A 78 -3.07 18.63 -7.78
N GLU A 79 -4.08 18.95 -6.96
CA GLU A 79 -4.58 20.31 -6.76
C GLU A 79 -3.56 21.19 -6.00
N ALA A 80 -3.00 20.67 -4.91
CA ALA A 80 -1.96 21.35 -4.14
C ALA A 80 -0.70 21.60 -4.99
N ALA A 81 -0.28 20.59 -5.78
CA ALA A 81 0.83 20.71 -6.72
C ALA A 81 0.60 21.82 -7.75
N TRP A 82 -0.62 21.92 -8.29
CA TRP A 82 -0.98 23.00 -9.21
C TRP A 82 -0.89 24.37 -8.52
N MET A 83 -1.46 24.50 -7.33
CA MET A 83 -1.43 25.76 -6.57
C MET A 83 0.01 26.20 -6.25
N ILE A 84 0.87 25.26 -5.84
CA ILE A 84 2.29 25.52 -5.54
C ILE A 84 3.05 25.89 -6.81
N ARG A 85 2.85 25.16 -7.92
CA ARG A 85 3.52 25.44 -9.22
C ARG A 85 3.24 26.84 -9.75
N TYR A 86 2.02 27.32 -9.56
CA TYR A 86 1.60 28.64 -10.01
C TYR A 86 1.70 29.74 -8.93
N GLY A 87 2.40 29.46 -7.82
CA GLY A 87 2.66 30.43 -6.75
C GLY A 87 1.43 30.90 -5.97
N LYS A 88 0.32 30.15 -6.04
CA LYS A 88 -0.95 30.45 -5.37
C LYS A 88 -1.05 29.88 -3.96
N LEU A 89 -0.15 28.95 -3.62
CA LEU A 89 -0.03 28.33 -2.30
C LEU A 89 1.44 28.13 -1.97
N LYS A 90 1.87 28.49 -0.77
CA LYS A 90 3.23 28.21 -0.30
C LYS A 90 3.26 26.86 0.39
N PRO A 91 4.34 26.05 0.20
CA PRO A 91 4.52 24.81 0.97
C PRO A 91 4.39 25.00 2.48
N ALA A 92 4.85 26.14 3.02
CA ALA A 92 4.76 26.44 4.44
C ALA A 92 3.32 26.58 4.91
N ASP A 93 2.45 27.23 4.14
CA ASP A 93 1.05 27.43 4.50
C ASP A 93 0.28 26.10 4.46
N LEU A 94 0.57 25.23 3.48
CA LEU A 94 -0.02 23.90 3.38
C LEU A 94 0.40 23.00 4.55
N VAL A 95 1.69 22.97 4.88
CA VAL A 95 2.21 22.19 6.01
C VAL A 95 1.62 22.67 7.32
N GLU A 96 1.54 23.99 7.55
CA GLU A 96 0.98 24.54 8.78
C GLU A 96 -0.52 24.25 8.93
N ALA A 97 -1.28 24.27 7.83
CA ALA A 97 -2.69 23.88 7.83
C ALA A 97 -2.88 22.43 8.31
N HIS A 98 -2.07 21.49 7.80
CA HIS A 98 -2.12 20.09 8.25
C HIS A 98 -1.61 19.92 9.69
N LEU A 99 -0.54 20.60 10.11
CA LEU A 99 -0.05 20.54 11.49
C LEU A 99 -1.08 21.09 12.49
N SER A 100 -1.79 22.15 12.11
CA SER A 100 -2.90 22.71 12.91
C SER A 100 -4.02 21.69 13.10
N ARG A 101 -4.38 20.94 12.03
CA ARG A 101 -5.37 19.86 12.15
C ARG A 101 -4.88 18.69 13.00
N ILE A 102 -3.61 18.30 12.88
CA ILE A 102 -3.03 17.28 13.76
C ILE A 102 -3.15 17.72 15.21
N SER A 103 -2.77 18.96 15.51
CA SER A 103 -2.88 19.53 16.87
C SER A 103 -4.30 19.56 17.41
N ALA A 104 -5.29 19.85 16.55
CA ALA A 104 -6.68 19.96 16.95
C ALA A 104 -7.36 18.58 17.15
N TYR A 105 -7.03 17.59 16.33
CA TYR A 105 -7.86 16.38 16.19
C TYR A 105 -7.15 15.06 16.45
N ASP A 106 -5.80 15.00 16.47
CA ASP A 106 -5.11 13.72 16.64
C ASP A 106 -5.29 13.12 18.04
N ALA A 107 -5.64 13.93 19.04
CA ALA A 107 -6.05 13.42 20.36
C ALA A 107 -7.29 12.50 20.29
N VAL A 108 -8.18 12.74 19.30
CA VAL A 108 -9.35 11.88 19.03
C VAL A 108 -8.99 10.76 18.07
N TYR A 109 -8.41 11.10 16.92
CA TYR A 109 -8.12 10.16 15.86
C TYR A 109 -7.02 9.15 16.22
N GLN A 110 -6.03 9.57 17.01
CA GLN A 110 -4.86 8.79 17.39
C GLN A 110 -4.18 8.16 16.16
N ALA A 111 -3.98 8.97 15.12
CA ALA A 111 -3.44 8.51 13.85
C ALA A 111 -1.90 8.52 13.80
N PHE A 112 -1.23 9.30 14.66
CA PHE A 112 0.22 9.43 14.65
C PHE A 112 0.89 8.80 15.89
N ASN A 113 2.03 8.12 15.65
CA ASN A 113 3.00 7.73 16.69
C ASN A 113 3.97 8.88 17.00
N THR A 114 4.36 9.62 15.96
CA THR A 114 5.33 10.71 16.05
C THR A 114 4.98 11.78 15.03
N VAL A 115 4.81 13.02 15.49
CA VAL A 115 4.62 14.19 14.63
C VAL A 115 5.96 14.94 14.52
N LEU A 116 6.39 15.24 13.30
CA LEU A 116 7.68 15.87 12.98
C LEU A 116 7.51 17.36 12.67
N ALA A 117 6.77 18.09 13.51
CA ALA A 117 6.34 19.47 13.24
C ALA A 117 7.49 20.41 12.87
N ASP A 118 8.57 20.43 13.65
CA ASP A 118 9.69 21.35 13.40
C ASP A 118 10.48 20.97 12.14
N GLN A 119 10.68 19.67 11.91
CA GLN A 119 11.32 19.16 10.68
C GLN A 119 10.47 19.47 9.45
N ALA A 120 9.14 19.28 9.54
CA ALA A 120 8.21 19.59 8.46
C ALA A 120 8.19 21.08 8.12
N ARG A 121 8.15 21.97 9.14
CA ARG A 121 8.25 23.43 8.96
C ARG A 121 9.57 23.83 8.29
N ALA A 122 10.69 23.29 8.75
CA ALA A 122 12.00 23.55 8.17
C ALA A 122 12.08 23.09 6.69
N ALA A 123 11.58 21.89 6.37
CA ALA A 123 11.50 21.36 5.02
C ALA A 123 10.58 22.21 4.12
N ALA A 124 9.43 22.65 4.62
CA ALA A 124 8.50 23.51 3.90
C ALA A 124 9.10 24.88 3.56
N LYS A 125 9.81 25.47 4.53
CA LYS A 125 10.56 26.72 4.30
C LYS A 125 11.65 26.55 3.23
N ALA A 126 12.36 25.42 3.23
CA ALA A 126 13.36 25.12 2.23
C ALA A 126 12.74 24.88 0.85
N ALA A 127 11.61 24.17 0.77
CA ALA A 127 10.85 23.97 -0.46
C ALA A 127 10.37 25.29 -1.07
N GLY A 128 9.85 26.21 -0.26
CA GLY A 128 9.38 27.52 -0.70
C GLY A 128 10.45 28.42 -1.34
N ARG A 129 11.75 28.05 -1.24
CA ARG A 129 12.87 28.78 -1.87
C ARG A 129 13.31 28.17 -3.20
N ARG A 130 12.69 27.07 -3.62
CA ARG A 130 13.05 26.31 -4.84
C ARG A 130 11.90 26.34 -5.82
N THR A 131 12.23 26.32 -7.11
CA THR A 131 11.23 26.13 -8.17
C THR A 131 10.67 24.70 -8.11
N PRO A 132 9.34 24.52 -8.11
CA PRO A 132 8.72 23.21 -8.13
C PRO A 132 9.12 22.42 -9.39
N SER A 133 9.75 21.26 -9.19
CA SER A 133 10.22 20.39 -10.28
C SER A 133 9.39 19.11 -10.43
N THR A 134 8.57 18.80 -9.44
CA THR A 134 7.72 17.60 -9.39
C THR A 134 6.37 17.93 -8.76
N PRO A 135 5.33 17.11 -8.96
CA PRO A 135 4.03 17.30 -8.32
C PRO A 135 4.05 17.03 -6.80
N LEU A 136 5.11 16.41 -6.27
CA LEU A 136 5.27 16.19 -4.82
C LEU A 136 6.04 17.30 -4.12
N HIS A 137 6.50 18.32 -4.84
CA HIS A 137 7.26 19.41 -4.27
C HIS A 137 6.44 20.20 -3.22
N GLY A 138 6.87 20.10 -1.96
CA GLY A 138 6.21 20.77 -0.84
C GLY A 138 4.93 20.08 -0.33
N ILE A 139 4.62 18.87 -0.79
CA ILE A 139 3.43 18.12 -0.39
C ILE A 139 3.66 17.37 0.92
N PRO A 140 2.82 17.60 1.96
CA PRO A 140 2.93 16.94 3.26
C PRO A 140 2.34 15.53 3.25
N LEU A 141 3.15 14.54 3.66
CA LEU A 141 2.80 13.12 3.64
C LEU A 141 2.87 12.48 5.03
N ALA A 142 1.97 11.52 5.27
CA ALA A 142 1.98 10.62 6.40
C ALA A 142 2.70 9.31 6.05
N ILE A 143 3.65 8.86 6.90
CA ILE A 143 4.48 7.69 6.65
C ILE A 143 4.13 6.58 7.66
N LYS A 144 3.69 5.42 7.17
CA LYS A 144 3.40 4.25 8.02
C LYS A 144 4.63 3.86 8.84
N ASP A 145 4.43 3.50 10.10
CA ASP A 145 5.53 3.37 11.06
C ASP A 145 6.40 2.11 10.90
N ASN A 146 6.21 1.32 9.86
CA ASN A 146 7.16 0.27 9.47
C ASN A 146 8.17 0.71 8.40
N TYR A 147 8.02 1.91 7.79
CA TYR A 147 9.03 2.48 6.90
C TYR A 147 10.14 3.15 7.71
N TRP A 148 11.38 2.73 7.52
CA TRP A 148 12.54 3.40 8.08
C TRP A 148 12.57 4.86 7.63
N THR A 149 12.73 5.74 8.59
CA THR A 149 12.85 7.17 8.36
C THR A 149 14.06 7.63 9.13
N GLN A 150 15.09 8.08 8.44
CA GLN A 150 16.40 8.41 9.01
C GLN A 150 16.27 9.36 10.19
N GLY A 151 16.85 8.95 11.33
CA GLY A 151 16.86 9.74 12.57
C GLY A 151 15.50 9.85 13.28
N VAL A 152 14.47 9.11 12.81
CA VAL A 152 13.13 9.14 13.41
C VAL A 152 12.78 7.77 13.95
N ARG A 153 12.36 7.70 15.21
CA ARG A 153 11.93 6.46 15.85
C ARG A 153 10.86 5.76 14.98
N THR A 154 11.07 4.48 14.71
CA THR A 154 10.26 3.63 13.83
C THR A 154 9.93 2.34 14.55
N THR A 155 8.70 2.21 15.06
CA THR A 155 8.35 1.18 16.05
C THR A 155 7.57 0.00 15.47
N ALA A 156 6.95 0.15 14.30
CA ALA A 156 5.95 -0.79 13.79
C ALA A 156 4.90 -1.18 14.84
N ASN A 157 4.59 -0.29 15.80
CA ASN A 157 3.71 -0.53 16.95
C ASN A 157 4.09 -1.80 17.75
N SER A 158 5.38 -2.11 17.89
CA SER A 158 5.88 -3.31 18.55
C SER A 158 6.92 -2.97 19.63
N TYR A 159 6.92 -3.71 20.71
CA TYR A 159 7.98 -3.62 21.74
C TYR A 159 9.36 -3.97 21.20
N LEU A 160 9.46 -4.81 20.14
CA LEU A 160 10.72 -5.18 19.50
C LEU A 160 11.48 -3.97 18.93
N PHE A 161 10.75 -2.95 18.47
CA PHE A 161 11.30 -1.77 17.81
C PHE A 161 10.99 -0.47 18.56
N GLN A 162 10.57 -0.53 19.82
CA GLN A 162 10.13 0.65 20.57
C GLN A 162 11.17 1.77 20.63
N ASP A 163 12.48 1.42 20.62
CA ASP A 163 13.59 2.37 20.69
C ASP A 163 14.40 2.43 19.38
N PHE A 164 13.91 1.79 18.32
CA PHE A 164 14.66 1.71 17.08
C PHE A 164 14.61 3.04 16.30
N VAL A 165 15.80 3.58 16.03
CA VAL A 165 15.99 4.78 15.19
C VAL A 165 16.79 4.38 13.96
N PRO A 166 16.18 4.36 12.76
CA PRO A 166 16.86 3.97 11.55
C PRO A 166 18.04 4.88 11.18
N PRO A 167 19.18 4.32 10.73
CA PRO A 167 20.34 5.10 10.29
C PRO A 167 20.18 5.70 8.89
N TYR A 168 19.17 5.26 8.11
CA TYR A 168 18.86 5.75 6.76
C TYR A 168 17.37 5.61 6.47
N ASP A 169 16.92 6.26 5.39
CA ASP A 169 15.54 6.15 4.92
C ASP A 169 15.31 4.84 4.16
N ALA A 170 14.14 4.24 4.31
CA ALA A 170 13.65 3.24 3.35
C ALA A 170 13.69 3.82 1.93
N THR A 171 14.01 2.98 0.92
CA THR A 171 14.10 3.45 -0.48
C THR A 171 12.87 4.23 -0.93
N ALA A 172 11.68 3.76 -0.58
CA ALA A 172 10.44 4.47 -0.90
C ALA A 172 10.36 5.85 -0.25
N VAL A 173 10.77 5.99 1.02
CA VAL A 173 10.81 7.29 1.74
C VAL A 173 11.86 8.22 1.12
N ALA A 174 13.04 7.70 0.81
CA ALA A 174 14.10 8.49 0.16
C ALA A 174 13.64 9.03 -1.20
N ARG A 175 12.93 8.22 -1.99
CA ARG A 175 12.37 8.63 -3.29
C ARG A 175 11.30 9.72 -3.15
N LEU A 176 10.38 9.58 -2.19
CA LEU A 176 9.37 10.59 -1.90
C LEU A 176 10.02 11.92 -1.47
N LYS A 177 11.00 11.89 -0.57
CA LYS A 177 11.77 13.08 -0.16
C LYS A 177 12.54 13.69 -1.35
N LYS A 178 13.16 12.86 -2.20
CA LYS A 178 13.85 13.32 -3.42
C LYS A 178 12.90 13.99 -4.41
N ALA A 179 11.65 13.51 -4.49
CA ALA A 179 10.59 14.16 -5.26
C ALA A 179 10.05 15.45 -4.60
N GLY A 180 10.57 15.83 -3.44
CA GLY A 180 10.22 17.07 -2.75
C GLY A 180 9.09 16.97 -1.72
N ALA A 181 8.61 15.75 -1.43
CA ALA A 181 7.61 15.54 -0.40
C ALA A 181 8.15 15.84 1.00
N ILE A 182 7.27 16.26 1.89
CA ILE A 182 7.56 16.62 3.27
C ILE A 182 6.93 15.58 4.20
N VAL A 183 7.72 14.96 5.07
CA VAL A 183 7.22 13.99 6.05
C VAL A 183 6.63 14.73 7.24
N LEU A 184 5.32 14.57 7.49
CA LEU A 184 4.63 15.14 8.66
C LEU A 184 4.85 14.31 9.93
N GLY A 185 4.97 13.00 9.78
CA GLY A 185 5.10 12.10 10.92
C GLY A 185 5.02 10.63 10.55
N LYS A 186 5.17 9.80 11.61
CA LYS A 186 5.03 8.34 11.59
C LYS A 186 3.65 7.97 12.10
N THR A 187 2.91 7.17 11.35
CA THR A 187 1.51 6.87 11.67
C THR A 187 1.34 5.56 12.41
N GLN A 188 0.33 5.50 13.28
CA GLN A 188 -0.13 4.29 13.94
C GLN A 188 -0.44 3.18 12.94
N MET A 189 -0.17 1.96 13.34
CA MET A 189 -0.42 0.78 12.53
C MET A 189 -0.73 -0.44 13.41
N GLY A 190 -1.24 -1.51 12.80
CA GLY A 190 -1.32 -2.78 13.50
C GLY A 190 0.08 -3.29 13.87
N PRO A 191 0.28 -3.81 15.09
CA PRO A 191 1.58 -4.30 15.54
C PRO A 191 2.22 -5.24 14.52
N LEU A 192 3.45 -4.92 14.10
CA LEU A 192 4.18 -5.66 13.06
C LEU A 192 3.35 -5.94 11.79
N ALA A 193 2.46 -5.01 11.43
CA ALA A 193 1.59 -5.05 10.24
C ALA A 193 0.53 -6.17 10.23
N THR A 194 0.09 -6.69 11.38
CA THR A 194 -0.80 -7.86 11.47
C THR A 194 -2.30 -7.57 11.52
N THR A 195 -2.71 -6.48 12.19
CA THR A 195 -4.12 -6.16 12.49
C THR A 195 -4.42 -4.68 12.25
N ARG A 196 -5.58 -4.18 12.70
CA ARG A 196 -5.80 -2.73 12.87
C ARG A 196 -4.87 -2.16 13.94
N ALA A 197 -4.73 -0.83 13.99
CA ALA A 197 -3.86 -0.18 14.96
C ALA A 197 -4.29 -0.47 16.40
N THR A 198 -3.34 -1.02 17.16
CA THR A 198 -3.42 -1.24 18.60
C THR A 198 -2.07 -0.91 19.23
N THR A 199 -2.05 -0.74 20.54
CA THR A 199 -0.83 -0.87 21.32
C THR A 199 -0.34 -2.33 21.27
N PRO A 200 0.93 -2.61 21.56
CA PRO A 200 1.43 -3.99 21.60
C PRO A 200 0.70 -4.91 22.59
N ASP A 201 0.10 -4.34 23.64
CA ASP A 201 -0.75 -5.05 24.62
C ASP A 201 -2.23 -5.17 24.18
N GLY A 202 -2.55 -4.84 22.92
CA GLY A 202 -3.85 -5.10 22.29
C GLY A 202 -4.91 -4.02 22.48
N ARG A 203 -4.62 -2.90 23.16
CA ARG A 203 -5.58 -1.81 23.29
C ARG A 203 -5.74 -1.08 21.97
N ILE A 204 -6.98 -0.94 21.48
CA ILE A 204 -7.31 -0.17 20.28
C ILE A 204 -6.86 1.28 20.46
N THR A 205 -6.20 1.83 19.43
CA THR A 205 -5.72 3.22 19.39
C THR A 205 -6.50 4.04 18.37
N THR A 206 -6.17 3.91 17.09
CA THR A 206 -6.73 4.71 16.00
C THR A 206 -8.20 4.36 15.73
N VAL A 207 -9.03 5.38 15.55
CA VAL A 207 -10.46 5.25 15.25
C VAL A 207 -10.76 5.52 13.77
N ASN A 208 -11.94 5.09 13.32
CA ASN A 208 -12.43 5.42 11.99
C ASN A 208 -12.80 6.92 11.94
N ALA A 209 -12.29 7.65 10.94
CA ALA A 209 -12.49 9.09 10.82
C ALA A 209 -13.97 9.47 10.58
N TRP A 210 -14.78 8.57 10.02
CA TRP A 210 -16.20 8.79 9.75
C TRP A 210 -17.08 8.57 10.98
N THR A 211 -16.59 7.85 11.96
CA THR A 211 -17.30 7.54 13.21
C THR A 211 -16.36 7.66 14.41
N PRO A 212 -15.72 8.81 14.64
CA PRO A 212 -14.66 8.94 15.64
C PRO A 212 -15.12 8.69 17.08
N GLY A 213 -16.41 8.82 17.35
CA GLY A 213 -17.03 8.50 18.64
C GLY A 213 -17.34 7.03 18.84
N ASN A 214 -17.17 6.18 17.81
CA ASN A 214 -17.45 4.73 17.89
C ASN A 214 -16.21 3.90 17.55
N PRO A 215 -15.39 3.51 18.53
CA PRO A 215 -14.20 2.70 18.31
C PRO A 215 -14.49 1.26 17.82
N ALA A 216 -15.74 0.81 17.88
CA ALA A 216 -16.15 -0.49 17.35
C ALA A 216 -16.21 -0.49 15.80
N THR A 217 -16.42 0.65 15.16
CA THR A 217 -16.31 0.75 13.69
C THR A 217 -14.87 0.51 13.27
N ASP A 218 -14.65 -0.53 12.48
CA ASP A 218 -13.30 -0.88 12.04
C ASP A 218 -12.77 0.18 11.05
N PRO A 219 -11.63 0.84 11.34
CA PRO A 219 -10.98 1.76 10.41
C PRO A 219 -10.19 1.04 9.30
N GLY A 220 -10.17 -0.29 9.31
CA GLY A 220 -9.27 -1.10 8.51
C GLY A 220 -7.82 -1.06 9.02
N GLY A 221 -7.03 -2.00 8.55
CA GLY A 221 -5.63 -2.16 8.97
C GLY A 221 -4.85 -3.04 8.00
N SER A 222 -3.55 -3.08 8.17
CA SER A 222 -2.69 -2.52 9.22
C SER A 222 -2.22 -1.07 8.97
N SER A 223 -2.52 -0.42 7.83
CA SER A 223 -2.15 0.98 7.56
C SER A 223 -3.17 1.97 8.13
N THR A 224 -3.68 1.68 9.33
CA THR A 224 -4.82 2.35 9.98
C THR A 224 -4.59 3.84 10.16
N GLY A 225 -3.50 4.23 10.81
CA GLY A 225 -3.21 5.63 11.11
C GLY A 225 -2.95 6.46 9.85
N THR A 226 -2.32 5.88 8.82
CA THR A 226 -2.18 6.57 7.53
C THR A 226 -3.54 6.85 6.91
N ALA A 227 -4.43 5.85 6.86
CA ALA A 227 -5.77 6.03 6.30
C ALA A 227 -6.57 7.08 7.09
N THR A 228 -6.60 6.97 8.42
CA THR A 228 -7.31 7.92 9.27
C THR A 228 -6.74 9.34 9.15
N SER A 229 -5.40 9.50 9.04
CA SER A 229 -4.78 10.82 8.88
C SER A 229 -5.16 11.48 7.56
N VAL A 230 -5.22 10.72 6.46
CA VAL A 230 -5.61 11.26 5.14
C VAL A 230 -7.11 11.55 5.09
N ALA A 231 -7.97 10.65 5.58
CA ALA A 231 -9.41 10.87 5.67
C ALA A 231 -9.77 12.07 6.56
N GLY A 232 -9.11 12.19 7.73
CA GLY A 232 -9.26 13.30 8.67
C GLY A 232 -8.58 14.59 8.23
N ARG A 233 -8.02 14.66 7.03
CA ARG A 233 -7.35 15.85 6.47
C ARG A 233 -6.10 16.30 7.25
N MET A 234 -5.48 15.39 8.00
CA MET A 234 -4.23 15.62 8.73
C MET A 234 -2.99 15.38 7.88
N ALA A 235 -3.15 14.83 6.66
CA ALA A 235 -2.13 14.70 5.62
C ALA A 235 -2.78 14.73 4.24
N THR A 236 -2.03 15.14 3.22
CA THR A 236 -2.55 15.16 1.84
C THR A 236 -2.65 13.75 1.27
N SER A 237 -1.67 12.90 1.57
CA SER A 237 -1.59 11.49 1.18
C SER A 237 -0.61 10.75 2.10
N GLY A 238 -0.44 9.44 1.91
CA GLY A 238 0.52 8.70 2.73
C GLY A 238 0.88 7.32 2.18
N THR A 239 1.78 6.64 2.91
CA THR A 239 2.26 5.31 2.56
C THR A 239 1.56 4.22 3.35
N GLY A 240 1.36 3.06 2.73
CA GLY A 240 0.90 1.85 3.36
C GLY A 240 1.73 0.63 2.93
N THR A 241 1.57 -0.48 3.64
CA THR A 241 2.06 -1.79 3.21
C THR A 241 0.91 -2.79 3.24
N GLN A 242 0.88 -3.72 2.29
CA GLN A 242 -0.13 -4.77 2.23
C GLN A 242 0.50 -6.15 2.10
N THR A 243 -0.02 -7.09 2.91
CA THR A 243 0.33 -8.50 2.93
C THR A 243 -0.95 -9.35 2.85
N GLY A 244 -2.06 -8.81 3.38
CA GLY A 244 -3.38 -9.41 3.44
C GLY A 244 -4.47 -8.34 3.56
N GLY A 245 -4.54 -7.37 2.62
CA GLY A 245 -5.56 -6.31 2.62
C GLY A 245 -5.16 -4.99 3.26
N SER A 246 -3.94 -4.83 3.76
CA SER A 246 -3.56 -3.70 4.63
C SER A 246 -3.40 -2.32 3.97
N ILE A 247 -3.68 -2.19 2.66
CA ILE A 247 -3.87 -0.94 1.93
C ILE A 247 -5.34 -0.83 1.53
N THR A 248 -5.88 -1.86 0.88
CA THR A 248 -7.23 -1.84 0.34
C THR A 248 -8.31 -1.80 1.41
N ALA A 249 -8.16 -2.53 2.51
CA ALA A 249 -9.14 -2.53 3.61
C ALA A 249 -9.25 -1.16 4.30
N PRO A 250 -8.15 -0.52 4.77
CA PRO A 250 -8.27 0.81 5.37
C PRO A 250 -8.67 1.89 4.35
N SER A 251 -8.33 1.74 3.06
CA SER A 251 -8.82 2.67 2.03
C SER A 251 -10.34 2.60 1.89
N ASN A 252 -10.89 1.40 1.80
CA ASN A 252 -12.34 1.18 1.72
C ASN A 252 -13.07 1.69 2.97
N ALA A 253 -12.53 1.43 4.17
CA ALA A 253 -13.13 1.84 5.44
C ALA A 253 -13.07 3.35 5.67
N GLN A 254 -12.16 4.09 5.00
CA GLN A 254 -11.89 5.50 5.23
C GLN A 254 -12.22 6.42 4.04
N ASN A 255 -12.92 5.91 3.02
CA ASN A 255 -13.27 6.65 1.80
C ASN A 255 -12.05 7.14 1.00
N LEU A 256 -11.03 6.30 0.88
CA LEU A 256 -9.79 6.61 0.18
C LEU A 256 -9.57 5.69 -1.01
N THR A 257 -8.61 6.06 -1.84
CA THR A 257 -8.10 5.24 -2.94
C THR A 257 -6.73 4.69 -2.55
N GLY A 258 -6.63 3.37 -2.41
CA GLY A 258 -5.39 2.69 -2.02
C GLY A 258 -4.88 1.77 -3.12
N LEU A 259 -3.68 2.06 -3.63
CA LEU A 259 -3.04 1.25 -4.67
C LEU A 259 -1.94 0.36 -4.06
N LYS A 260 -2.16 -0.95 -4.12
CA LYS A 260 -1.16 -1.99 -3.92
C LYS A 260 -0.61 -2.39 -5.29
N PRO A 261 0.66 -2.14 -5.59
CA PRO A 261 1.22 -2.50 -6.89
C PRO A 261 1.51 -4.00 -7.01
N THR A 262 1.96 -4.43 -8.17
CA THR A 262 2.58 -5.75 -8.35
C THR A 262 3.81 -5.90 -7.45
N MET A 263 4.05 -7.09 -6.95
CA MET A 263 5.23 -7.41 -6.15
C MET A 263 6.52 -7.02 -6.88
N GLY A 264 7.42 -6.32 -6.16
CA GLY A 264 8.67 -5.81 -6.72
C GLY A 264 8.58 -4.44 -7.42
N ARG A 265 7.38 -3.90 -7.72
CA ARG A 265 7.25 -2.54 -8.28
C ARG A 265 7.84 -1.47 -7.38
N VAL A 266 7.71 -1.63 -6.08
CA VAL A 266 8.28 -0.74 -5.06
C VAL A 266 9.19 -1.56 -4.16
N SER A 267 10.37 -1.04 -3.88
CA SER A 267 11.35 -1.67 -3.01
C SER A 267 10.86 -1.80 -1.57
N LEU A 268 11.15 -2.94 -0.95
CA LEU A 268 10.98 -3.22 0.47
C LEU A 268 12.23 -2.92 1.31
N ALA A 269 13.32 -2.43 0.70
CA ALA A 269 14.52 -2.07 1.44
C ALA A 269 14.23 -0.96 2.47
N GLY A 270 14.55 -1.24 3.73
CA GLY A 270 14.26 -0.37 4.87
C GLY A 270 12.80 -0.39 5.33
N ILE A 271 12.05 -1.46 5.06
CA ILE A 271 10.70 -1.66 5.61
C ILE A 271 10.76 -2.84 6.59
N ILE A 272 10.23 -2.66 7.81
CA ILE A 272 10.07 -3.77 8.77
C ILE A 272 9.11 -4.79 8.16
N PRO A 273 9.57 -6.06 7.93
CA PRO A 273 8.83 -7.03 7.13
C PRO A 273 7.68 -7.69 7.89
N LEU A 274 6.73 -8.24 7.13
CA LEU A 274 5.76 -9.22 7.61
C LEU A 274 5.86 -10.54 6.84
N SER A 275 5.97 -10.51 5.50
CA SER A 275 6.07 -11.72 4.67
C SER A 275 6.86 -11.42 3.41
N TYR A 276 7.93 -12.17 3.19
CA TYR A 276 8.88 -11.91 2.10
C TYR A 276 8.24 -11.95 0.70
N THR A 277 7.30 -12.88 0.47
CA THR A 277 6.67 -13.06 -0.84
C THR A 277 5.31 -12.35 -0.98
N ARG A 278 4.87 -11.58 0.04
CA ARG A 278 3.56 -10.93 0.02
C ARG A 278 3.55 -9.46 0.43
N ASP A 279 4.66 -8.93 0.95
CA ASP A 279 4.70 -7.53 1.32
C ASP A 279 4.77 -6.64 0.09
N HIS A 280 3.87 -5.67 0.04
CA HIS A 280 3.79 -4.68 -1.02
C HIS A 280 3.74 -3.27 -0.40
N PRO A 281 4.75 -2.43 -0.63
CA PRO A 281 4.62 -1.01 -0.33
C PRO A 281 3.67 -0.36 -1.34
N GLY A 282 2.81 0.55 -0.86
CA GLY A 282 1.86 1.23 -1.73
C GLY A 282 1.35 2.52 -1.12
N THR A 283 0.24 3.02 -1.64
CA THR A 283 -0.24 4.37 -1.38
C THR A 283 -1.64 4.37 -0.79
N LEU A 284 -1.92 5.36 0.08
CA LEU A 284 -3.26 5.74 0.49
C LEU A 284 -3.47 7.21 0.12
N ALA A 285 -4.39 7.45 -0.79
CA ALA A 285 -4.61 8.74 -1.41
C ALA A 285 -6.10 9.09 -1.46
N ARG A 286 -6.44 10.30 -1.85
CA ARG A 286 -7.84 10.73 -1.94
C ARG A 286 -8.51 10.27 -3.23
N ASP A 287 -7.74 10.16 -4.30
CA ASP A 287 -8.22 9.73 -5.61
C ASP A 287 -7.15 8.91 -6.38
N ALA A 288 -7.55 8.39 -7.55
CA ALA A 288 -6.68 7.60 -8.40
C ALA A 288 -5.49 8.38 -8.95
N ARG A 289 -5.64 9.69 -9.22
CA ARG A 289 -4.57 10.54 -9.72
C ARG A 289 -3.49 10.74 -8.66
N ASP A 290 -3.89 11.02 -7.43
CA ASP A 290 -2.97 11.14 -6.30
C ASP A 290 -2.24 9.82 -6.03
N ALA A 291 -2.95 8.70 -6.06
CA ALA A 291 -2.35 7.37 -5.93
C ALA A 291 -1.31 7.10 -7.04
N ALA A 292 -1.61 7.50 -8.28
CA ALA A 292 -0.69 7.39 -9.41
C ALA A 292 0.55 8.28 -9.27
N ILE A 293 0.39 9.53 -8.78
CA ILE A 293 1.52 10.45 -8.53
C ILE A 293 2.47 9.85 -7.48
N MET A 294 1.91 9.40 -6.36
CA MET A 294 2.67 8.78 -5.28
C MET A 294 3.39 7.51 -5.76
N MET A 295 2.67 6.63 -6.47
CA MET A 295 3.24 5.38 -7.01
C MET A 295 4.35 5.65 -8.02
N THR A 296 4.19 6.62 -8.92
CA THR A 296 5.21 7.04 -9.89
C THR A 296 6.51 7.45 -9.18
N ALA A 297 6.40 8.12 -8.02
CA ALA A 297 7.58 8.51 -7.24
C ALA A 297 8.28 7.33 -6.56
N MET A 298 7.51 6.34 -6.08
CA MET A 298 8.01 5.22 -5.27
C MET A 298 8.55 4.06 -6.11
N ALA A 299 7.96 3.80 -7.30
CA ALA A 299 8.24 2.63 -8.12
C ALA A 299 9.61 2.68 -8.81
N GLY A 300 10.11 1.50 -9.18
CA GLY A 300 11.33 1.32 -9.97
C GLY A 300 12.40 0.47 -9.29
N GLU A 301 13.43 0.11 -10.06
CA GLU A 301 14.52 -0.75 -9.61
C GLU A 301 15.29 -0.17 -8.41
N ASP A 302 15.68 -1.06 -7.51
CA ASP A 302 16.51 -0.76 -6.34
C ASP A 302 17.55 -1.87 -6.16
N PRO A 303 18.86 -1.58 -6.27
CA PRO A 303 19.89 -2.58 -6.03
C PRO A 303 19.84 -3.22 -4.64
N ALA A 304 19.25 -2.54 -3.65
CA ALA A 304 19.08 -3.07 -2.30
C ALA A 304 17.92 -4.08 -2.16
N ASP A 305 17.05 -4.18 -3.17
CA ASP A 305 15.96 -5.16 -3.21
C ASP A 305 15.96 -5.95 -4.52
N PRO A 306 16.51 -7.17 -4.54
CA PRO A 306 16.58 -8.00 -5.75
C PRO A 306 15.25 -8.26 -6.44
N ARG A 307 14.11 -8.17 -5.72
CA ARG A 307 12.77 -8.38 -6.28
C ARG A 307 12.37 -7.31 -7.28
N THR A 308 13.04 -6.15 -7.25
CA THR A 308 12.76 -5.02 -8.14
C THR A 308 13.53 -5.08 -9.47
N GLN A 309 14.46 -6.04 -9.63
CA GLN A 309 15.39 -6.08 -10.75
C GLN A 309 14.78 -6.77 -11.98
N GLY A 310 15.00 -6.19 -13.15
CA GLY A 310 14.59 -6.77 -14.44
C GLY A 310 13.09 -6.82 -14.67
N LEU A 311 12.32 -6.03 -13.93
CA LEU A 311 10.87 -5.92 -14.10
C LEU A 311 10.53 -5.02 -15.31
N PRO A 312 9.32 -5.17 -15.89
CA PRO A 312 8.83 -4.26 -16.91
C PRO A 312 8.87 -2.81 -16.47
N GLU A 313 9.09 -1.89 -17.41
CA GLU A 313 9.04 -0.44 -17.11
C GLU A 313 7.72 -0.05 -16.43
N VAL A 314 7.79 0.97 -15.58
CA VAL A 314 6.58 1.55 -14.97
C VAL A 314 5.81 2.29 -16.06
N PRO A 315 4.55 1.94 -16.34
CA PRO A 315 3.74 2.62 -17.36
C PRO A 315 3.40 4.06 -16.94
N ASP A 316 2.76 4.83 -17.83
CA ASP A 316 2.24 6.16 -17.49
C ASP A 316 1.00 6.04 -16.59
N LEU A 317 1.24 5.84 -15.28
CA LEU A 317 0.19 5.69 -14.27
C LEU A 317 -0.68 6.94 -14.17
N ILE A 318 -0.08 8.13 -14.28
CA ILE A 318 -0.78 9.41 -14.11
C ILE A 318 -1.69 9.69 -15.31
N GLY A 319 -1.18 9.47 -16.51
CA GLY A 319 -1.99 9.55 -17.73
C GLY A 319 -3.15 8.57 -17.72
N ALA A 320 -2.92 7.34 -17.25
CA ALA A 320 -3.96 6.33 -17.10
C ALA A 320 -5.05 6.75 -16.10
N ALA A 321 -4.65 7.28 -14.93
CA ALA A 321 -5.58 7.77 -13.90
C ALA A 321 -6.37 9.03 -14.33
N THR A 322 -6.06 9.62 -15.49
CA THR A 322 -6.68 10.85 -15.97
C THR A 322 -7.50 10.58 -17.23
N PRO A 323 -8.80 10.31 -17.11
CA PRO A 323 -9.68 10.03 -18.26
C PRO A 323 -9.85 11.27 -19.14
N VAL A 324 -10.40 11.06 -20.32
CA VAL A 324 -10.79 12.16 -21.21
C VAL A 324 -12.25 12.52 -20.93
N VAL A 325 -12.47 13.73 -20.41
CA VAL A 325 -13.83 14.26 -20.19
C VAL A 325 -14.10 15.35 -21.24
N SER A 326 -15.10 15.15 -22.06
CA SER A 326 -15.49 16.10 -23.11
C SER A 326 -16.99 16.10 -23.32
N ARG A 327 -17.60 17.28 -23.37
CA ARG A 327 -19.05 17.47 -23.61
C ARG A 327 -19.94 16.62 -22.70
N GLY A 328 -19.55 16.50 -21.42
CA GLY A 328 -20.31 15.71 -20.43
C GLY A 328 -20.14 14.19 -20.53
N ARG A 329 -19.29 13.69 -21.43
CA ARG A 329 -18.97 12.25 -21.55
C ARG A 329 -17.59 11.97 -21.00
N CYS A 330 -17.44 10.87 -20.28
CA CYS A 330 -16.19 10.36 -19.77
C CYS A 330 -15.74 9.16 -20.62
N ARG A 331 -14.45 9.11 -20.95
CA ARG A 331 -13.86 8.03 -21.72
C ARG A 331 -12.51 7.65 -21.16
N VAL A 332 -12.25 6.34 -21.03
CA VAL A 332 -10.90 5.83 -20.77
C VAL A 332 -9.98 6.01 -21.99
N ARG A 333 -8.68 6.16 -21.76
CA ARG A 333 -7.69 6.32 -22.85
C ARG A 333 -7.49 5.04 -23.65
N THR A 334 -7.49 3.91 -22.95
CA THR A 334 -7.38 2.56 -23.54
C THR A 334 -8.61 1.76 -23.12
N LYS A 335 -9.21 1.03 -24.03
CA LYS A 335 -10.38 0.18 -23.72
C LYS A 335 -10.02 -0.84 -22.65
N VAL A 336 -10.94 -1.05 -21.70
CA VAL A 336 -10.78 -1.99 -20.59
C VAL A 336 -12.02 -2.86 -20.44
N ARG A 337 -11.83 -4.18 -20.41
CA ARG A 337 -12.85 -5.16 -20.04
C ARG A 337 -12.77 -5.42 -18.54
N VAL A 338 -13.83 -5.12 -17.81
CA VAL A 338 -13.93 -5.36 -16.37
C VAL A 338 -14.63 -6.70 -16.15
N GLY A 339 -13.91 -7.67 -15.59
CA GLY A 339 -14.45 -8.97 -15.22
C GLY A 339 -15.32 -8.87 -13.97
N VAL A 340 -16.50 -9.47 -14.00
CA VAL A 340 -17.45 -9.52 -12.88
C VAL A 340 -17.53 -10.98 -12.39
N LEU A 341 -17.10 -11.20 -11.15
CA LEU A 341 -17.16 -12.51 -10.51
C LEU A 341 -18.59 -12.86 -10.06
N PRO A 342 -18.96 -14.14 -10.00
CA PRO A 342 -20.29 -14.58 -9.57
C PRO A 342 -20.64 -14.03 -8.18
N GLY A 343 -21.87 -13.52 -8.04
CA GLY A 343 -22.39 -12.98 -6.79
C GLY A 343 -21.91 -11.57 -6.43
N TYR A 344 -20.98 -10.96 -7.18
CA TYR A 344 -20.50 -9.61 -6.90
C TYR A 344 -21.61 -8.57 -6.90
N ALA A 345 -22.48 -8.61 -7.90
CA ALA A 345 -23.60 -7.69 -8.09
C ALA A 345 -24.78 -7.87 -7.11
N ALA A 346 -24.71 -8.84 -6.20
CA ALA A 346 -25.77 -9.06 -5.21
C ALA A 346 -25.89 -7.91 -4.17
N ASP A 347 -24.81 -7.15 -3.97
CA ASP A 347 -24.80 -5.95 -3.14
C ASP A 347 -25.25 -4.73 -3.96
N PRO A 348 -26.26 -3.95 -3.49
CA PRO A 348 -26.79 -2.81 -4.26
C PRO A 348 -25.76 -1.73 -4.59
N ALA A 349 -24.78 -1.45 -3.71
CA ALA A 349 -23.76 -0.46 -3.98
C ALA A 349 -22.79 -0.95 -5.07
N ARG A 350 -22.49 -2.25 -5.10
CA ARG A 350 -21.68 -2.87 -6.14
C ARG A 350 -22.41 -2.92 -7.49
N GLN A 351 -23.71 -3.20 -7.49
CA GLN A 351 -24.51 -3.11 -8.70
C GLN A 351 -24.51 -1.68 -9.25
N ALA A 352 -24.75 -0.67 -8.41
CA ALA A 352 -24.70 0.73 -8.81
C ALA A 352 -23.32 1.15 -9.35
N PHE A 353 -22.24 0.59 -8.81
CA PHE A 353 -20.90 0.77 -9.34
C PHE A 353 -20.77 0.19 -10.76
N LEU A 354 -21.25 -1.03 -11.01
CA LEU A 354 -21.23 -1.65 -12.34
C LEU A 354 -22.07 -0.83 -13.35
N ASP A 355 -23.25 -0.37 -12.94
CA ASP A 355 -24.13 0.49 -13.75
C ASP A 355 -23.47 1.83 -14.12
N ALA A 356 -22.61 2.36 -13.24
CA ALA A 356 -21.85 3.56 -13.53
C ALA A 356 -20.70 3.30 -14.51
N LEU A 357 -20.02 2.15 -14.39
CA LEU A 357 -18.97 1.75 -15.33
C LEU A 357 -19.49 1.54 -16.75
N ASP A 358 -20.66 0.93 -16.89
CA ASP A 358 -21.29 0.66 -18.21
C ASP A 358 -21.59 1.94 -19.01
N LYS A 359 -21.67 3.09 -18.32
CA LYS A 359 -21.89 4.42 -18.94
C LYS A 359 -20.60 5.12 -19.37
N ILE A 360 -19.43 4.54 -19.08
CA ILE A 360 -18.13 5.14 -19.40
C ILE A 360 -17.64 4.62 -20.75
N ASP A 361 -17.39 5.51 -21.69
CA ASP A 361 -16.94 5.15 -23.03
C ASP A 361 -15.58 4.39 -22.96
N GLY A 362 -15.55 3.19 -23.53
CA GLY A 362 -14.37 2.33 -23.58
C GLY A 362 -14.21 1.36 -22.41
N ILE A 363 -15.15 1.35 -21.47
CA ILE A 363 -15.28 0.27 -20.48
C ILE A 363 -16.36 -0.69 -20.96
N SER A 364 -16.15 -1.99 -20.78
CA SER A 364 -17.14 -3.04 -20.98
C SER A 364 -17.09 -4.03 -19.83
N LEU A 365 -18.24 -4.58 -19.45
CA LEU A 365 -18.35 -5.61 -18.42
C LEU A 365 -18.31 -7.00 -19.07
N ALA A 366 -17.71 -7.97 -18.40
CA ALA A 366 -17.63 -9.35 -18.83
C ALA A 366 -17.83 -10.29 -17.64
N ASP A 367 -18.75 -11.23 -17.72
CA ASP A 367 -18.87 -12.27 -16.69
C ASP A 367 -17.65 -13.20 -16.75
N VAL A 368 -17.02 -13.40 -15.60
CA VAL A 368 -15.89 -14.32 -15.46
C VAL A 368 -16.18 -15.32 -14.33
N PRO A 369 -15.92 -16.61 -14.52
CA PRO A 369 -16.10 -17.60 -13.46
C PRO A 369 -15.03 -17.46 -12.38
N PHE A 370 -15.27 -18.05 -11.22
CA PHE A 370 -14.16 -18.38 -10.33
C PHE A 370 -13.26 -19.43 -11.00
N PRO A 371 -11.94 -19.28 -10.89
CA PRO A 371 -11.01 -20.31 -11.37
C PRO A 371 -11.24 -21.68 -10.71
N ASP A 372 -10.86 -22.74 -11.39
CA ASP A 372 -10.90 -24.08 -10.83
C ASP A 372 -10.15 -24.16 -9.50
N GLN A 373 -10.71 -24.87 -8.54
CA GLN A 373 -10.16 -25.04 -7.19
C GLN A 373 -9.96 -23.71 -6.41
N TRP A 374 -10.70 -22.65 -6.77
CA TRP A 374 -10.57 -21.33 -6.16
C TRP A 374 -10.64 -21.39 -4.63
N ASP A 375 -11.70 -21.99 -4.07
CA ASP A 375 -11.91 -22.02 -2.62
C ASP A 375 -10.79 -22.78 -1.90
N LEU A 376 -10.30 -23.87 -2.49
CA LEU A 376 -9.16 -24.63 -1.97
C LEU A 376 -7.89 -23.79 -1.98
N LEU A 377 -7.54 -23.21 -3.14
CA LEU A 377 -6.26 -22.52 -3.34
C LEU A 377 -6.20 -21.14 -2.62
N THR A 378 -7.35 -20.56 -2.29
CA THR A 378 -7.45 -19.31 -1.51
C THR A 378 -7.82 -19.54 -0.04
N GLY A 379 -8.06 -20.80 0.33
CA GLY A 379 -8.44 -21.22 1.68
C GLY A 379 -7.35 -20.97 2.73
N THR A 380 -7.75 -21.16 3.99
CA THR A 380 -6.92 -20.84 5.16
C THR A 380 -5.61 -21.63 5.17
N GLU A 381 -5.64 -22.90 4.78
CA GLU A 381 -4.47 -23.78 4.77
C GLU A 381 -3.36 -23.20 3.89
N PHE A 382 -3.66 -22.82 2.65
CA PHE A 382 -2.67 -22.25 1.74
C PHE A 382 -2.36 -20.78 2.05
N ASN A 383 -3.33 -20.04 2.58
CA ASN A 383 -3.09 -18.69 3.03
C ASN A 383 -2.10 -18.63 4.21
N ASN A 384 -2.12 -19.63 5.09
CA ASN A 384 -1.25 -19.69 6.27
C ASN A 384 0.21 -20.04 5.96
N VAL A 385 0.57 -20.50 4.77
CA VAL A 385 1.99 -20.73 4.40
C VAL A 385 2.84 -19.45 4.41
N ARG A 386 2.23 -18.26 4.52
CA ARG A 386 2.94 -17.00 4.79
C ARG A 386 3.53 -16.93 6.20
N LEU A 387 3.04 -17.75 7.13
CA LEU A 387 3.43 -17.68 8.54
C LEU A 387 4.92 -17.99 8.78
N PRO A 388 5.57 -18.98 8.13
CA PRO A 388 7.01 -19.16 8.20
C PRO A 388 7.79 -17.92 7.76
N GLU A 389 7.35 -17.24 6.69
CA GLU A 389 7.99 -16.01 6.22
C GLU A 389 7.83 -14.86 7.23
N ARG A 390 6.74 -14.86 8.01
CA ARG A 390 6.53 -13.92 9.10
C ARG A 390 7.54 -14.18 10.22
N SER A 391 7.74 -15.43 10.60
CA SER A 391 8.51 -15.80 11.78
C SER A 391 10.02 -15.80 11.52
N GLU A 392 10.45 -16.14 10.30
CA GLU A 392 11.87 -16.29 9.95
C GLU A 392 12.73 -15.06 10.32
N PRO A 393 12.40 -13.81 9.95
CA PRO A 393 13.23 -12.66 10.29
C PRO A 393 13.30 -12.38 11.79
N PHE A 394 12.34 -12.88 12.56
CA PHE A 394 12.20 -12.64 14.00
C PHE A 394 12.61 -13.84 14.87
N MET A 395 13.15 -14.92 14.28
CA MET A 395 13.60 -16.10 15.02
C MET A 395 14.56 -15.78 16.18
N PRO A 396 15.53 -14.85 16.06
CA PRO A 396 16.36 -14.46 17.19
C PRO A 396 15.56 -13.93 18.39
N TYR A 397 14.53 -13.14 18.12
CA TYR A 397 13.64 -12.59 19.16
C TYR A 397 12.72 -13.67 19.74
N LEU A 398 12.16 -14.55 18.90
CA LEU A 398 11.33 -15.68 19.34
C LEU A 398 12.11 -16.64 20.26
N ARG A 399 13.43 -16.75 20.09
CA ARG A 399 14.30 -17.57 20.93
C ARG A 399 14.79 -16.85 22.21
N SER A 400 14.61 -15.54 22.30
CA SER A 400 15.12 -14.73 23.41
C SER A 400 14.05 -14.25 24.36
N ASP A 401 13.03 -13.54 23.85
CA ASP A 401 11.95 -12.98 24.69
C ASP A 401 10.65 -12.76 23.88
N LEU A 402 9.65 -13.55 24.19
CA LEU A 402 8.35 -13.52 23.51
C LEU A 402 7.52 -12.26 23.82
N ARG A 403 7.80 -11.56 24.92
CA ARG A 403 7.05 -10.34 25.30
C ARG A 403 7.14 -9.25 24.26
N GLY A 404 8.22 -9.23 23.47
CA GLY A 404 8.41 -8.29 22.36
C GLY A 404 7.30 -8.33 21.31
N PHE A 405 6.60 -9.46 21.19
CA PHE A 405 5.51 -9.67 20.24
C PHE A 405 4.13 -9.25 20.79
N GLY A 406 4.03 -8.95 22.09
CA GLY A 406 2.77 -8.58 22.72
C GLY A 406 1.69 -9.66 22.52
N VAL A 407 0.44 -9.22 22.36
CA VAL A 407 -0.71 -10.12 22.18
C VAL A 407 -0.72 -10.90 20.86
N SER A 408 0.15 -10.59 19.93
CA SER A 408 0.21 -11.27 18.63
C SER A 408 1.14 -12.50 18.60
N VAL A 409 1.78 -12.86 19.71
CA VAL A 409 2.83 -13.89 19.82
C VAL A 409 2.43 -15.25 19.23
N THR A 410 1.18 -15.68 19.42
CA THR A 410 0.69 -16.98 18.91
C THR A 410 0.90 -17.15 17.40
N GLY A 411 0.56 -16.15 16.60
CA GLY A 411 0.75 -16.23 15.14
C GLY A 411 2.22 -16.30 14.70
N TRP A 412 3.13 -15.76 15.51
CA TRP A 412 4.58 -15.85 15.27
C TRP A 412 5.11 -17.23 15.64
N LEU A 413 4.65 -17.83 16.75
CA LEU A 413 4.98 -19.20 17.14
C LEU A 413 4.45 -20.23 16.14
N GLN A 414 3.20 -20.07 15.66
CA GLN A 414 2.63 -20.93 14.62
C GLN A 414 3.51 -20.95 13.36
N GLY A 415 4.00 -19.79 12.93
CA GLY A 415 4.90 -19.71 11.76
C GLY A 415 6.24 -20.39 12.00
N ALA A 416 6.78 -20.32 13.22
CA ALA A 416 8.02 -20.98 13.58
C ALA A 416 7.90 -22.52 13.65
N LEU A 417 6.69 -23.04 13.83
CA LEU A 417 6.41 -24.47 13.93
C LEU A 417 5.99 -25.11 12.60
N LEU A 418 5.60 -24.33 11.60
CA LEU A 418 5.29 -24.86 10.26
C LEU A 418 6.54 -25.43 9.60
N GLY A 419 6.41 -26.66 9.08
CA GLY A 419 7.51 -27.39 8.46
C GLY A 419 7.80 -26.93 7.03
N ALA A 420 8.96 -27.32 6.52
CA ALA A 420 9.34 -27.05 5.14
C ALA A 420 8.39 -27.70 4.12
N GLY A 421 7.80 -28.86 4.47
CA GLY A 421 6.85 -29.58 3.60
C GLY A 421 5.60 -28.75 3.33
N GLU A 422 4.99 -28.19 4.37
CA GLU A 422 3.80 -27.33 4.30
C GLU A 422 4.11 -26.06 3.51
N PHE A 423 5.26 -25.41 3.79
CA PHE A 423 5.69 -24.21 3.08
C PHE A 423 5.87 -24.48 1.58
N ILE A 424 6.57 -25.56 1.18
CA ILE A 424 6.79 -25.92 -0.23
C ILE A 424 5.45 -26.23 -0.90
N THR A 425 4.56 -26.97 -0.24
CA THR A 425 3.22 -27.28 -0.76
C THR A 425 2.43 -26.00 -1.03
N GLY A 426 2.46 -25.04 -0.12
CA GLY A 426 1.82 -23.74 -0.32
C GLY A 426 2.43 -22.91 -1.44
N GLN A 427 3.76 -22.93 -1.63
CA GLN A 427 4.38 -22.26 -2.77
C GLN A 427 3.97 -22.91 -4.11
N ARG A 428 3.81 -24.23 -4.15
CA ARG A 428 3.28 -24.92 -5.34
C ARG A 428 1.82 -24.57 -5.61
N ALA A 429 0.99 -24.50 -4.56
CA ALA A 429 -0.39 -24.06 -4.66
C ALA A 429 -0.51 -22.64 -5.19
N LYS A 430 0.38 -21.73 -4.74
CA LYS A 430 0.47 -20.36 -5.25
C LYS A 430 0.72 -20.31 -6.76
N LEU A 431 1.64 -21.14 -7.27
CA LEU A 431 1.92 -21.21 -8.72
C LEU A 431 0.71 -21.73 -9.50
N LEU A 432 0.03 -22.76 -9.00
CA LEU A 432 -1.19 -23.27 -9.61
C LEU A 432 -2.31 -22.21 -9.62
N LEU A 433 -2.50 -21.49 -8.52
CA LEU A 433 -3.48 -20.41 -8.46
C LEU A 433 -3.16 -19.31 -9.48
N LEU A 434 -1.87 -18.93 -9.64
CA LEU A 434 -1.45 -17.94 -10.63
C LEU A 434 -1.78 -18.38 -12.06
N GLU A 435 -1.45 -19.62 -12.43
CA GLU A 435 -1.77 -20.20 -13.72
C GLU A 435 -3.29 -20.11 -13.99
N ARG A 436 -4.11 -20.57 -13.03
CA ARG A 436 -5.57 -20.54 -13.13
C ARG A 436 -6.13 -19.13 -13.31
N VAL A 437 -5.64 -18.15 -12.53
CA VAL A 437 -6.08 -16.76 -12.63
C VAL A 437 -5.69 -16.16 -13.99
N LEU A 438 -4.48 -16.40 -14.47
CA LEU A 438 -4.06 -15.89 -15.77
C LEU A 438 -4.84 -16.50 -16.93
N GLU A 439 -5.08 -17.81 -16.92
CA GLU A 439 -5.73 -18.53 -18.01
C GLU A 439 -7.25 -18.42 -17.97
N GLN A 440 -7.88 -18.37 -16.80
CA GLN A 440 -9.33 -18.48 -16.69
C GLN A 440 -10.02 -17.14 -16.38
N VAL A 441 -9.30 -16.17 -15.78
CA VAL A 441 -9.82 -14.83 -15.51
C VAL A 441 -9.27 -13.84 -16.54
N PHE A 442 -7.96 -13.63 -16.58
CA PHE A 442 -7.36 -12.58 -17.41
C PHE A 442 -7.33 -12.89 -18.92
N ALA A 443 -7.62 -14.12 -19.34
CA ALA A 443 -7.95 -14.38 -20.75
C ALA A 443 -9.27 -13.73 -21.18
N LYS A 444 -10.18 -13.45 -20.24
CA LYS A 444 -11.54 -12.92 -20.52
C LYS A 444 -11.69 -11.44 -20.20
N CYS A 445 -10.88 -10.89 -19.30
CA CYS A 445 -10.94 -9.49 -18.86
C CYS A 445 -9.56 -8.89 -18.67
N ASP A 446 -9.51 -7.58 -18.54
CA ASP A 446 -8.28 -6.82 -18.36
C ASP A 446 -8.07 -6.43 -16.89
N VAL A 447 -9.15 -6.30 -16.12
CA VAL A 447 -9.18 -6.15 -14.67
C VAL A 447 -10.40 -6.90 -14.12
N VAL A 448 -10.40 -7.28 -12.85
CA VAL A 448 -11.51 -8.04 -12.24
C VAL A 448 -11.94 -7.41 -10.93
N VAL A 449 -13.26 -7.34 -10.68
CA VAL A 449 -13.81 -6.93 -9.38
C VAL A 449 -13.60 -8.04 -8.34
N GLN A 450 -13.31 -7.63 -7.11
CA GLN A 450 -13.06 -8.55 -6.00
C GLN A 450 -13.84 -8.16 -4.75
N THR A 451 -14.18 -9.16 -3.93
CA THR A 451 -14.77 -8.98 -2.60
C THR A 451 -13.75 -9.20 -1.48
N SER A 452 -12.59 -9.76 -1.81
CA SER A 452 -11.48 -10.02 -0.88
C SER A 452 -10.14 -9.77 -1.57
N PRO A 453 -9.18 -9.13 -0.90
CA PRO A 453 -7.83 -8.93 -1.42
C PRO A 453 -6.97 -10.21 -1.38
N VAL A 454 -7.35 -11.20 -0.56
CA VAL A 454 -6.50 -12.36 -0.22
C VAL A 454 -5.95 -13.11 -1.43
N PRO A 455 -6.74 -13.43 -2.48
CA PRO A 455 -6.20 -14.16 -3.64
C PRO A 455 -5.06 -13.42 -4.34
N PHE A 456 -5.19 -12.12 -4.53
CA PHE A 456 -4.19 -11.30 -5.22
C PHE A 456 -3.02 -10.90 -4.31
N ASP A 457 -3.21 -10.90 -3.00
CA ASP A 457 -2.10 -10.84 -2.03
C ASP A 457 -1.25 -12.12 -2.08
N ILE A 458 -1.88 -13.29 -2.18
CA ILE A 458 -1.16 -14.57 -2.37
C ILE A 458 -0.31 -14.53 -3.63
N LEU A 459 -0.86 -14.01 -4.73
CA LEU A 459 -0.24 -14.00 -6.05
C LEU A 459 0.75 -12.86 -6.26
N GLY A 460 0.74 -11.82 -5.42
CA GLY A 460 1.52 -10.62 -5.63
C GLY A 460 1.03 -9.77 -6.81
N LEU A 461 -0.24 -9.90 -7.19
CA LEU A 461 -0.87 -9.15 -8.28
C LEU A 461 -1.33 -7.76 -7.80
N PRO A 462 -1.42 -6.75 -8.68
CA PRO A 462 -1.82 -5.41 -8.29
C PRO A 462 -3.30 -5.33 -7.93
N GLU A 463 -3.61 -4.48 -6.96
CA GLU A 463 -4.98 -4.20 -6.51
C GLU A 463 -5.16 -2.71 -6.20
N ILE A 464 -6.39 -2.23 -6.36
CA ILE A 464 -6.79 -0.90 -5.96
C ILE A 464 -8.12 -0.96 -5.21
N GLY A 465 -8.12 -0.45 -3.96
CA GLY A 465 -9.34 -0.25 -3.17
C GLY A 465 -9.81 1.19 -3.30
N PHE A 466 -11.12 1.42 -3.44
CA PHE A 466 -11.67 2.77 -3.62
C PHE A 466 -13.15 2.82 -3.23
N PRO A 467 -13.69 4.04 -2.92
CA PRO A 467 -15.07 4.19 -2.47
C PRO A 467 -16.08 4.07 -3.61
N ILE A 468 -17.22 3.44 -3.33
CA ILE A 468 -18.35 3.29 -4.24
C ILE A 468 -19.68 3.74 -3.63
N GLY A 469 -19.71 4.17 -2.37
CA GLY A 469 -20.92 4.60 -1.70
C GLY A 469 -20.77 4.77 -0.20
N PHE A 470 -21.91 4.89 0.46
CA PHE A 470 -22.03 4.98 1.92
C PHE A 470 -23.20 4.16 2.42
N THR A 471 -23.06 3.58 3.60
CA THR A 471 -24.18 2.99 4.33
C THR A 471 -25.17 4.06 4.78
N ALA A 472 -26.37 3.65 5.20
CA ALA A 472 -27.35 4.56 5.81
C ALA A 472 -26.82 5.27 7.08
N ALA A 473 -25.84 4.67 7.76
CA ALA A 473 -25.17 5.25 8.93
C ALA A 473 -24.00 6.20 8.56
N GLY A 474 -23.78 6.49 7.27
CA GLY A 474 -22.72 7.38 6.81
C GLY A 474 -21.31 6.76 6.84
N VAL A 475 -21.20 5.43 6.93
CA VAL A 475 -19.91 4.73 6.86
C VAL A 475 -19.58 4.42 5.39
N PRO A 476 -18.35 4.65 4.93
CA PRO A 476 -17.96 4.37 3.55
C PRO A 476 -18.15 2.91 3.15
N ILE A 477 -18.56 2.71 1.90
CA ILE A 477 -18.56 1.42 1.22
C ILE A 477 -17.52 1.49 0.11
N GLY A 478 -16.57 0.57 0.12
CA GLY A 478 -15.56 0.45 -0.92
C GLY A 478 -15.63 -0.87 -1.67
N THR A 479 -14.88 -0.93 -2.77
CA THR A 479 -14.66 -2.16 -3.54
C THR A 479 -13.19 -2.30 -3.89
N ILE A 480 -12.82 -3.42 -4.51
CA ILE A 480 -11.46 -3.73 -4.92
C ILE A 480 -11.49 -4.14 -6.40
N LEU A 481 -10.56 -3.60 -7.18
CA LEU A 481 -10.21 -4.14 -8.50
C LEU A 481 -8.83 -4.78 -8.42
N GLY A 482 -8.69 -5.94 -9.06
CA GLY A 482 -7.42 -6.61 -9.27
C GLY A 482 -7.04 -6.64 -10.75
N GLY A 483 -5.75 -6.60 -11.03
CA GLY A 483 -5.21 -6.60 -12.39
C GLY A 483 -4.16 -7.68 -12.62
N PRO A 484 -3.79 -7.95 -13.89
CA PRO A 484 -2.66 -8.78 -14.21
C PRO A 484 -1.33 -8.13 -13.78
N PRO A 485 -0.23 -8.92 -13.70
CA PRO A 485 1.04 -8.39 -13.22
C PRO A 485 1.52 -7.20 -14.05
N TYR A 486 1.97 -6.16 -13.38
CA TYR A 486 2.57 -4.95 -13.95
C TYR A 486 1.64 -4.04 -14.76
N GLU A 487 0.33 -4.22 -14.65
CA GLU A 487 -0.69 -3.42 -15.35
C GLU A 487 -1.49 -2.54 -14.38
N GLU A 488 -0.80 -1.88 -13.46
CA GLU A 488 -1.39 -0.94 -12.51
C GLU A 488 -2.11 0.23 -13.21
N ASP A 489 -1.70 0.58 -14.41
CA ASP A 489 -2.31 1.61 -15.26
C ASP A 489 -3.75 1.26 -15.66
N ARG A 490 -4.06 -0.02 -15.90
CA ARG A 490 -5.44 -0.45 -16.20
C ARG A 490 -6.37 -0.26 -15.01
N LEU A 491 -5.90 -0.60 -13.80
CA LEU A 491 -6.65 -0.36 -12.56
C LEU A 491 -6.94 1.13 -12.38
N LEU A 492 -5.89 1.96 -12.51
CA LEU A 492 -5.99 3.41 -12.38
C LEU A 492 -6.89 4.03 -13.45
N SER A 493 -6.90 3.48 -14.66
CA SER A 493 -7.76 3.94 -15.76
C SER A 493 -9.24 3.75 -15.43
N VAL A 494 -9.64 2.59 -14.92
CA VAL A 494 -11.03 2.34 -14.52
C VAL A 494 -11.43 3.21 -13.33
N VAL A 495 -10.60 3.27 -12.28
CA VAL A 495 -10.93 4.03 -11.07
C VAL A 495 -10.94 5.53 -11.35
N GLY A 496 -9.98 6.06 -12.11
CA GLY A 496 -9.95 7.48 -12.49
C GLY A 496 -11.17 7.87 -13.33
N ALA A 497 -11.62 7.00 -14.24
CA ALA A 497 -12.81 7.25 -15.04
C ALA A 497 -14.11 7.17 -14.20
N TYR A 498 -14.21 6.21 -13.27
CA TYR A 498 -15.31 6.13 -12.32
C TYR A 498 -15.39 7.38 -11.41
N GLN A 499 -14.27 7.84 -10.90
CA GLN A 499 -14.18 9.04 -10.07
C GLN A 499 -14.47 10.33 -10.85
N ALA A 500 -14.29 10.34 -12.16
CA ALA A 500 -14.68 11.49 -12.99
C ALA A 500 -16.19 11.61 -13.22
N VAL A 501 -16.98 10.55 -12.95
CA VAL A 501 -18.44 10.53 -13.10
C VAL A 501 -19.20 10.39 -11.78
N THR A 502 -18.47 10.33 -10.66
CA THR A 502 -19.02 10.21 -9.30
C THR A 502 -18.32 11.19 -8.35
N ASP A 503 -18.89 11.40 -7.17
CA ASP A 503 -18.38 12.35 -6.16
C ASP A 503 -17.97 11.70 -4.84
N TRP A 504 -18.04 10.36 -4.71
CA TRP A 504 -17.79 9.67 -3.44
C TRP A 504 -16.45 10.03 -2.82
N HIS A 505 -15.38 10.07 -3.62
CA HIS A 505 -14.00 10.39 -3.20
C HIS A 505 -13.80 11.87 -2.78
N HIS A 506 -14.76 12.74 -3.07
CA HIS A 506 -14.75 14.14 -2.63
C HIS A 506 -15.36 14.34 -1.24
N ARG A 507 -16.12 13.38 -0.74
CA ARG A 507 -16.75 13.48 0.57
C ARG A 507 -15.72 13.36 1.68
N ARG A 508 -15.94 14.09 2.77
CA ARG A 508 -15.07 14.15 3.94
C ARG A 508 -15.86 13.88 5.22
N PRO A 509 -15.24 13.25 6.24
CA PRO A 509 -15.86 13.13 7.54
C PRO A 509 -16.01 14.52 8.19
N ALA A 510 -17.03 14.68 9.02
CA ALA A 510 -17.14 15.83 9.90
C ALA A 510 -15.95 15.87 10.88
N ASP A 511 -15.54 17.05 11.25
CA ASP A 511 -14.50 17.21 12.25
C ASP A 511 -14.98 16.65 13.61
N PRO A 512 -14.16 15.88 14.32
CA PRO A 512 -14.57 15.35 15.61
C PRO A 512 -14.67 16.47 16.65
N VAL A 513 -15.58 16.29 17.60
CA VAL A 513 -15.61 17.15 18.79
C VAL A 513 -14.35 16.86 19.61
N ALA A 514 -13.49 17.84 19.79
CA ALA A 514 -12.27 17.69 20.56
C ALA A 514 -12.60 17.29 22.01
N PRO A 515 -12.00 16.23 22.58
CA PRO A 515 -12.15 15.95 23.99
C PRO A 515 -11.46 17.05 24.79
N ALA A 516 -12.04 17.40 25.94
CA ALA A 516 -11.35 18.25 26.91
C ALA A 516 -9.96 17.64 27.17
N ALA A 517 -8.91 18.46 27.06
CA ALA A 517 -7.52 18.04 27.01
C ALA A 517 -7.14 17.03 28.11
N SER A 518 -6.85 15.80 27.73
CA SER A 518 -6.13 14.84 28.57
C SER A 518 -4.94 14.32 27.78
N ALA A 519 -3.75 14.76 28.16
CA ALA A 519 -2.50 14.26 27.64
C ALA A 519 -2.37 12.76 27.95
N ARG A 520 -2.29 11.91 26.92
CA ARG A 520 -1.93 10.48 27.06
C ARG A 520 -0.56 10.26 26.43
N SER A 521 0.44 10.09 27.31
CA SER A 521 1.76 9.61 26.93
C SER A 521 1.71 8.08 26.79
N LEU A 522 2.41 7.54 25.78
CA LEU A 522 2.79 6.12 25.75
C LEU A 522 3.78 5.91 26.92
N THR A 523 3.29 5.42 28.06
CA THR A 523 4.18 5.03 29.15
C THR A 523 4.96 3.80 28.74
N ALA A 524 6.28 3.84 28.94
CA ALA A 524 7.16 2.70 28.81
C ALA A 524 6.60 1.51 29.60
N ALA A 525 6.70 0.30 29.01
CA ALA A 525 6.32 -0.94 29.68
C ALA A 525 7.15 -1.06 30.97
N GLY A 526 6.46 -1.11 32.12
CA GLY A 526 7.10 -1.44 33.38
C GLY A 526 7.80 -2.81 33.28
N ASP A 527 8.81 -3.00 34.12
CA ASP A 527 9.62 -4.21 34.21
C ASP A 527 8.74 -5.44 34.44
N ARG A 528 8.35 -6.12 33.35
CA ARG A 528 7.59 -7.36 33.35
C ARG A 528 8.60 -8.47 33.14
N GLY A 529 8.64 -9.44 34.05
CA GLY A 529 9.52 -10.60 33.95
C GLY A 529 9.56 -11.24 32.54
N ARG A 530 10.57 -12.03 32.23
CA ARG A 530 10.78 -12.65 30.91
C ARG A 530 9.66 -13.68 30.65
N LEU A 531 9.02 -13.64 29.47
CA LEU A 531 8.02 -14.61 29.04
C LEU A 531 8.71 -15.67 28.16
N THR A 532 8.58 -16.95 28.54
CA THR A 532 9.18 -18.08 27.81
C THR A 532 8.12 -18.81 26.97
N ALA A 533 8.55 -19.71 26.10
CA ALA A 533 7.64 -20.57 25.35
C ALA A 533 6.82 -21.51 26.26
N GLU A 534 7.37 -21.90 27.41
CA GLU A 534 6.68 -22.71 28.43
C GLU A 534 5.53 -21.92 29.07
N ASP A 535 5.75 -20.64 29.42
CA ASP A 535 4.71 -19.76 29.97
C ASP A 535 3.54 -19.56 28.99
N VAL A 536 3.79 -19.60 27.69
CA VAL A 536 2.73 -19.49 26.66
C VAL A 536 2.02 -20.83 26.46
N ALA A 537 2.74 -21.96 26.54
CA ALA A 537 2.15 -23.29 26.42
C ALA A 537 1.14 -23.58 27.55
N ASP A 538 1.44 -23.15 28.76
CA ASP A 538 0.53 -23.30 29.90
C ASP A 538 -0.77 -22.48 29.78
N GLN A 539 -0.76 -21.40 29.00
CA GLN A 539 -1.97 -20.59 28.73
C GLN A 539 -2.82 -21.13 27.56
N MET A 540 -2.31 -22.10 26.83
CA MET A 540 -3.01 -22.72 25.69
C MET A 540 -3.70 -24.05 26.03
N GLN A 541 -3.55 -24.59 27.27
CA GLN A 541 -4.31 -25.70 27.83
C GLN A 541 -5.59 -25.20 28.49
#